data_afd15337197194b3c86e9066d548789e
#
_entry.id   afd15337197194b3c86e9066d548789e
#
_cell.length_a   1.000
_cell.length_b   1.000
_cell.length_c   1.000
_cell.angle_alpha   90.00
_cell.angle_beta   90.00
_cell.angle_gamma   90.00
#
_symmetry.space_group_name_H-M   'P 1'
#
loop_
_entity.id
_entity.type
_entity.pdbx_description
1 polymer ?
#
loop_
_entity_poly.entity_id
_entity_poly.type
_entity_poly.pdbx_seq_one_letter_code
_entity_poly.pdbx_strand_id
1 'polypeptide(L)'
;MMKAEKIFVEFEEDEAASSPEIYELNIISGGCRLYGYLLTPDKRMEKPYPTVIMSHGFPGYTTNNDLELALMRAGCVVIHMNHRGAWGSEGHYLFTNLKDDLIAIAKWARNSAIADLYGIDPDNIFFVGHSMGGQSVLNAAKELDFIRGVAALAAYDIGAAFLHNMEKELFLMIETEGQCLKMNSAAEVYENARDYREELGILNQYESLAEHPVLLVEASLDRVAPADKMMDPLWEKLKELSAPVTYKAIVSTHSFAGQRMKLAKTVAEWIEKTARFF
;
A
#
# COMPACT_ATOMS: atom_id res chain seq x y z
N MET A 1 -8.49 -16.15 13.56
CA MET A 1 -7.05 -15.91 13.28
C MET A 1 -6.80 -16.03 11.78
N MET A 2 -6.05 -15.08 11.21
CA MET A 2 -5.66 -15.07 9.78
C MET A 2 -4.91 -16.36 9.41
N LYS A 3 -5.12 -16.85 8.17
CA LYS A 3 -4.42 -18.03 7.60
C LYS A 3 -4.06 -17.76 6.14
N ALA A 4 -2.77 -17.60 5.85
CA ALA A 4 -2.27 -17.33 4.50
C ALA A 4 -2.64 -18.43 3.48
N GLU A 5 -2.77 -19.67 3.90
CA GLU A 5 -3.19 -20.78 3.04
C GLU A 5 -4.60 -20.62 2.44
N LYS A 6 -5.45 -19.80 3.05
CA LYS A 6 -6.83 -19.57 2.61
C LYS A 6 -6.99 -18.55 1.49
N ILE A 7 -5.95 -17.90 1.03
CA ILE A 7 -6.04 -16.87 -0.03
C ILE A 7 -6.71 -17.35 -1.33
N PHE A 8 -6.66 -18.65 -1.60
CA PHE A 8 -7.26 -19.27 -2.80
C PHE A 8 -8.47 -20.15 -2.49
N VAL A 9 -8.98 -20.09 -1.26
CA VAL A 9 -10.15 -20.87 -0.84
C VAL A 9 -11.38 -19.96 -0.87
N GLU A 10 -12.41 -20.36 -1.59
CA GLU A 10 -13.71 -19.69 -1.55
C GLU A 10 -14.49 -20.10 -0.31
N PHE A 11 -15.33 -19.21 0.19
CA PHE A 11 -16.24 -19.53 1.29
C PHE A 11 -17.46 -20.27 0.77
N GLU A 12 -17.92 -21.28 1.52
CA GLU A 12 -19.24 -21.84 1.29
C GLU A 12 -20.28 -20.86 1.82
N GLU A 13 -21.12 -20.33 0.93
CA GLU A 13 -22.19 -19.39 1.25
C GLU A 13 -23.44 -20.15 1.72
N ASP A 14 -23.38 -20.72 2.90
CA ASP A 14 -24.48 -21.41 3.56
C ASP A 14 -25.38 -20.48 4.37
N GLU A 15 -24.84 -19.35 4.84
CA GLU A 15 -25.57 -18.33 5.60
C GLU A 15 -25.14 -16.92 5.20
N ALA A 16 -26.07 -16.12 4.67
CA ALA A 16 -25.79 -14.73 4.30
C ALA A 16 -25.28 -13.86 5.48
N ALA A 17 -25.67 -14.19 6.72
CA ALA A 17 -25.27 -13.46 7.92
C ALA A 17 -23.77 -13.61 8.26
N SER A 18 -23.11 -14.66 7.77
CA SER A 18 -21.68 -14.92 7.99
C SER A 18 -20.79 -14.52 6.83
N SER A 19 -21.36 -14.27 5.64
CA SER A 19 -20.61 -13.95 4.42
C SER A 19 -19.72 -12.72 4.56
N PRO A 20 -18.59 -12.67 3.83
CA PRO A 20 -17.82 -11.45 3.64
C PRO A 20 -18.66 -10.31 3.08
N GLU A 21 -18.35 -9.09 3.46
CA GLU A 21 -19.12 -7.91 3.04
C GLU A 21 -18.20 -6.81 2.52
N ILE A 22 -18.77 -5.95 1.66
CA ILE A 22 -18.14 -4.74 1.14
C ILE A 22 -18.91 -3.54 1.67
N TYR A 23 -18.19 -2.61 2.30
CA TYR A 23 -18.74 -1.35 2.80
C TYR A 23 -18.13 -0.18 2.05
N GLU A 24 -18.97 0.72 1.56
CA GLU A 24 -18.49 2.01 1.04
C GLU A 24 -17.91 2.85 2.18
N LEU A 25 -16.77 3.48 1.93
CA LEU A 25 -16.12 4.35 2.89
C LEU A 25 -15.95 5.77 2.35
N ASN A 26 -16.12 6.73 3.25
CA ASN A 26 -15.83 8.14 3.02
C ASN A 26 -15.00 8.66 4.20
N ILE A 27 -13.71 8.83 3.98
CA ILE A 27 -12.75 9.30 4.99
C ILE A 27 -12.28 10.70 4.62
N ILE A 28 -12.14 11.59 5.60
CA ILE A 28 -11.68 12.96 5.34
C ILE A 28 -10.15 13.02 5.53
N SER A 29 -9.45 13.53 4.52
CA SER A 29 -8.03 13.85 4.56
C SER A 29 -7.79 15.23 3.97
N GLY A 30 -7.08 16.11 4.69
CA GLY A 30 -6.81 17.48 4.24
C GLY A 30 -8.06 18.28 3.85
N GLY A 31 -9.20 18.02 4.52
CA GLY A 31 -10.50 18.64 4.21
C GLY A 31 -11.21 18.08 2.98
N CYS A 32 -10.64 17.08 2.30
CA CYS A 32 -11.20 16.42 1.13
C CYS A 32 -11.72 15.03 1.51
N ARG A 33 -12.85 14.64 0.90
CA ARG A 33 -13.40 13.30 1.07
C ARG A 33 -12.67 12.34 0.15
N LEU A 34 -12.10 11.29 0.74
CA LEU A 34 -11.55 10.16 0.03
C LEU A 34 -12.64 9.12 -0.19
N TYR A 35 -12.72 8.58 -1.39
CA TYR A 35 -13.66 7.53 -1.76
C TYR A 35 -12.95 6.17 -1.80
N GLY A 36 -13.61 5.16 -1.25
CA GLY A 36 -13.07 3.80 -1.23
C GLY A 36 -14.05 2.80 -0.64
N TYR A 37 -13.54 1.64 -0.28
CA TYR A 37 -14.33 0.57 0.33
C TYR A 37 -13.52 -0.21 1.38
N LEU A 38 -14.24 -0.92 2.22
CA LEU A 38 -13.70 -1.85 3.21
C LEU A 38 -14.29 -3.24 2.94
N LEU A 39 -13.44 -4.25 2.90
CA LEU A 39 -13.82 -5.66 2.83
C LEU A 39 -13.67 -6.27 4.22
N THR A 40 -14.71 -6.97 4.69
CA THR A 40 -14.61 -7.78 5.91
C THR A 40 -14.46 -9.26 5.54
N PRO A 41 -13.68 -10.04 6.28
CA PRO A 41 -13.62 -11.48 6.10
C PRO A 41 -14.92 -12.15 6.54
N ASP A 42 -15.03 -13.46 6.30
CA ASP A 42 -16.10 -14.29 6.81
C ASP A 42 -16.24 -14.15 8.34
N LYS A 43 -17.45 -13.84 8.81
CA LYS A 43 -17.75 -13.59 10.22
C LYS A 43 -17.62 -14.81 11.14
N ARG A 44 -17.48 -16.03 10.55
CA ARG A 44 -17.12 -17.26 11.29
C ARG A 44 -15.64 -17.30 11.68
N MET A 45 -14.82 -16.43 11.10
CA MET A 45 -13.43 -16.27 11.51
C MET A 45 -13.36 -15.49 12.83
N GLU A 46 -12.35 -15.79 13.62
CA GLU A 46 -12.16 -15.21 14.95
C GLU A 46 -11.69 -13.74 14.87
N LYS A 47 -12.40 -12.86 15.56
CA LYS A 47 -12.05 -11.44 15.75
C LYS A 47 -11.04 -11.28 16.90
N PRO A 48 -10.27 -10.16 16.97
CA PRO A 48 -10.20 -9.11 15.96
C PRO A 48 -9.36 -9.53 14.74
N TYR A 49 -9.57 -8.86 13.60
CA TYR A 49 -8.92 -9.17 12.33
C TYR A 49 -7.72 -8.27 12.06
N PRO A 50 -6.57 -8.81 11.64
CA PRO A 50 -5.52 -8.00 11.05
C PRO A 50 -6.10 -7.16 9.92
N THR A 51 -5.65 -5.91 9.82
CA THR A 51 -6.19 -4.97 8.85
C THR A 51 -5.12 -4.50 7.88
N VAL A 52 -5.43 -4.53 6.60
CA VAL A 52 -4.54 -4.10 5.52
C VAL A 52 -5.09 -2.86 4.85
N ILE A 53 -4.33 -1.79 4.87
CA ILE A 53 -4.63 -0.55 4.12
C ILE A 53 -3.84 -0.61 2.82
N MET A 54 -4.57 -0.61 1.69
CA MET A 54 -4.01 -0.69 0.35
C MET A 54 -3.77 0.68 -0.25
N SER A 55 -2.60 0.89 -0.85
CA SER A 55 -2.26 2.10 -1.59
C SER A 55 -2.02 1.78 -3.06
N HIS A 56 -2.80 2.40 -3.95
CA HIS A 56 -2.63 2.24 -5.39
C HIS A 56 -1.40 2.99 -5.92
N GLY A 57 -0.89 2.57 -7.08
CA GLY A 57 0.19 3.25 -7.79
C GLY A 57 -0.30 4.47 -8.57
N PHE A 58 0.55 4.97 -9.47
CA PHE A 58 0.21 6.05 -10.40
C PHE A 58 -0.15 5.44 -11.77
N PRO A 59 -1.23 5.87 -12.40
CA PRO A 59 -2.32 6.70 -11.90
C PRO A 59 -3.39 5.89 -11.13
N GLY A 60 -3.20 4.58 -10.91
CA GLY A 60 -4.08 3.73 -10.13
C GLY A 60 -5.02 2.82 -10.92
N TYR A 61 -4.88 2.70 -12.24
CA TYR A 61 -5.68 1.77 -13.02
C TYR A 61 -5.19 0.32 -12.93
N THR A 62 -3.93 0.09 -12.56
CA THR A 62 -3.48 -1.24 -12.15
C THR A 62 -3.97 -1.50 -10.73
N THR A 63 -5.18 -2.01 -10.62
CA THR A 63 -5.79 -2.32 -9.33
C THR A 63 -5.19 -3.58 -8.73
N ASN A 64 -5.21 -3.66 -7.39
CA ASN A 64 -4.77 -4.83 -6.65
C ASN A 64 -5.95 -5.62 -6.06
N ASN A 65 -7.13 -5.55 -6.69
CA ASN A 65 -8.36 -6.18 -6.20
C ASN A 65 -8.23 -7.69 -5.98
N ASP A 66 -7.46 -8.38 -6.81
CA ASP A 66 -7.15 -9.80 -6.64
C ASP A 66 -6.38 -10.08 -5.36
N LEU A 67 -5.40 -9.23 -5.02
CA LEU A 67 -4.66 -9.27 -3.77
C LEU A 67 -5.55 -8.92 -2.58
N GLU A 68 -6.39 -7.90 -2.70
CA GLU A 68 -7.34 -7.49 -1.68
C GLU A 68 -8.32 -8.62 -1.33
N LEU A 69 -8.93 -9.23 -2.33
CA LEU A 69 -9.82 -10.38 -2.13
C LEU A 69 -9.08 -11.61 -1.57
N ALA A 70 -7.83 -11.83 -1.96
CA ALA A 70 -7.02 -12.90 -1.40
C ALA A 70 -6.74 -12.67 0.10
N LEU A 71 -6.37 -11.45 0.50
CA LEU A 71 -6.13 -11.10 1.89
C LEU A 71 -7.41 -11.14 2.73
N MET A 72 -8.55 -10.73 2.17
CA MET A 72 -9.85 -10.85 2.81
C MET A 72 -10.20 -12.33 3.06
N ARG A 73 -10.01 -13.22 2.07
CA ARG A 73 -10.20 -14.68 2.26
C ARG A 73 -9.27 -15.27 3.32
N ALA A 74 -8.06 -14.73 3.43
CA ALA A 74 -7.11 -15.13 4.48
C ALA A 74 -7.53 -14.68 5.90
N GLY A 75 -8.52 -13.80 6.02
CA GLY A 75 -9.03 -13.32 7.32
C GLY A 75 -8.60 -11.92 7.70
N CYS A 76 -8.20 -11.09 6.73
CA CYS A 76 -7.93 -9.68 6.97
C CYS A 76 -9.18 -8.82 6.69
N VAL A 77 -9.35 -7.74 7.45
CA VAL A 77 -10.07 -6.57 6.97
C VAL A 77 -9.16 -5.88 5.95
N VAL A 78 -9.70 -5.50 4.78
CA VAL A 78 -8.94 -4.79 3.77
C VAL A 78 -9.61 -3.45 3.47
N ILE A 79 -8.83 -2.37 3.54
CA ILE A 79 -9.27 -1.01 3.24
C ILE A 79 -8.61 -0.56 1.95
N HIS A 80 -9.44 -0.31 0.93
CA HIS A 80 -9.04 0.31 -0.32
C HIS A 80 -9.53 1.75 -0.34
N MET A 81 -8.61 2.70 -0.48
CA MET A 81 -8.96 4.11 -0.62
C MET A 81 -8.23 4.72 -1.81
N ASN A 82 -8.93 5.52 -2.57
CA ASN A 82 -8.34 6.33 -3.62
C ASN A 82 -7.81 7.63 -3.02
N HIS A 83 -6.57 7.97 -3.37
CA HIS A 83 -5.94 9.20 -2.91
C HIS A 83 -6.65 10.46 -3.41
N ARG A 84 -6.41 11.62 -2.77
CA ARG A 84 -6.93 12.91 -3.21
C ARG A 84 -6.71 13.12 -4.72
N GLY A 85 -7.77 13.52 -5.43
CA GLY A 85 -7.74 13.74 -6.87
C GLY A 85 -7.75 12.46 -7.72
N ALA A 86 -7.86 11.26 -7.13
CA ALA A 86 -7.92 10.00 -7.86
C ALA A 86 -9.30 9.34 -7.72
N TRP A 87 -9.81 8.76 -8.80
CA TRP A 87 -10.90 7.77 -8.86
C TRP A 87 -12.13 8.06 -7.98
N GLY A 88 -12.61 9.29 -7.99
CA GLY A 88 -13.80 9.72 -7.25
C GLY A 88 -13.51 10.46 -5.95
N SER A 89 -12.30 10.42 -5.45
CA SER A 89 -11.88 11.23 -4.30
C SER A 89 -11.84 12.72 -4.63
N GLU A 90 -12.17 13.56 -3.66
CA GLU A 90 -12.10 15.01 -3.79
C GLU A 90 -10.64 15.52 -3.79
N GLY A 91 -10.46 16.82 -4.01
CA GLY A 91 -9.16 17.47 -4.00
C GLY A 91 -8.42 17.36 -5.33
N HIS A 92 -7.11 17.60 -5.31
CA HIS A 92 -6.21 17.47 -6.45
C HIS A 92 -5.07 16.52 -6.13
N TYR A 93 -4.65 15.76 -7.15
CA TYR A 93 -3.56 14.79 -7.01
C TYR A 93 -2.22 15.52 -6.92
N LEU A 94 -1.49 15.27 -5.84
CA LEU A 94 -0.09 15.66 -5.63
C LEU A 94 0.61 14.52 -4.89
N PHE A 95 1.87 14.24 -5.21
CA PHE A 95 2.61 13.16 -4.56
C PHE A 95 2.78 13.36 -3.05
N THR A 96 2.89 14.60 -2.58
CA THR A 96 2.97 14.93 -1.15
C THR A 96 1.69 14.58 -0.38
N ASN A 97 0.54 14.55 -1.05
CA ASN A 97 -0.74 14.24 -0.42
C ASN A 97 -0.90 12.77 -0.05
N LEU A 98 -0.21 11.86 -0.75
CA LEU A 98 -0.44 10.42 -0.63
C LEU A 98 -0.10 9.89 0.77
N LYS A 99 0.99 10.37 1.36
CA LYS A 99 1.39 10.06 2.73
C LYS A 99 0.31 10.49 3.73
N ASP A 100 -0.17 11.72 3.63
CA ASP A 100 -1.17 12.28 4.55
C ASP A 100 -2.50 11.54 4.46
N ASP A 101 -2.90 11.13 3.26
CA ASP A 101 -4.11 10.33 3.04
C ASP A 101 -4.01 8.99 3.77
N LEU A 102 -2.89 8.29 3.65
CA LEU A 102 -2.65 7.02 4.35
C LEU A 102 -2.64 7.19 5.87
N ILE A 103 -2.05 8.27 6.38
CA ILE A 103 -2.04 8.60 7.80
C ILE A 103 -3.48 8.82 8.30
N ALA A 104 -4.30 9.55 7.53
CA ALA A 104 -5.70 9.79 7.88
C ALA A 104 -6.51 8.48 7.92
N ILE A 105 -6.32 7.60 6.93
CA ILE A 105 -6.97 6.29 6.85
C ILE A 105 -6.57 5.40 8.03
N ALA A 106 -5.26 5.34 8.36
CA ALA A 106 -4.75 4.52 9.45
C ALA A 106 -5.29 4.99 10.82
N LYS A 107 -5.32 6.31 11.06
CA LYS A 107 -5.92 6.88 12.27
C LYS A 107 -7.41 6.63 12.36
N TRP A 108 -8.14 6.68 11.24
CA TRP A 108 -9.55 6.33 11.17
C TRP A 108 -9.75 4.86 11.53
N ALA A 109 -8.99 3.95 10.94
CA ALA A 109 -9.09 2.51 11.19
C ALA A 109 -8.79 2.15 12.66
N ARG A 110 -7.86 2.86 13.31
CA ARG A 110 -7.49 2.66 14.72
C ARG A 110 -8.50 3.24 15.71
N ASN A 111 -9.46 4.07 15.27
CA ASN A 111 -10.49 4.60 16.15
C ASN A 111 -11.32 3.45 16.76
N SER A 112 -11.50 3.43 18.08
CA SER A 112 -12.12 2.31 18.80
C SER A 112 -13.53 1.98 18.30
N ALA A 113 -14.36 2.98 18.02
CA ALA A 113 -15.71 2.77 17.50
C ALA A 113 -15.69 2.14 16.09
N ILE A 114 -14.71 2.50 15.26
CA ILE A 114 -14.52 1.93 13.92
C ILE A 114 -13.95 0.51 14.03
N ALA A 115 -12.98 0.31 14.90
CA ALA A 115 -12.37 -0.99 15.14
C ALA A 115 -13.41 -2.01 15.63
N ASP A 116 -14.25 -1.62 16.60
CA ASP A 116 -15.34 -2.46 17.09
C ASP A 116 -16.37 -2.77 15.98
N LEU A 117 -16.75 -1.75 15.19
CA LEU A 117 -17.76 -1.89 14.13
C LEU A 117 -17.35 -2.93 13.08
N TYR A 118 -16.12 -2.85 12.59
CA TYR A 118 -15.61 -3.72 11.51
C TYR A 118 -14.79 -4.91 12.01
N GLY A 119 -14.52 -4.99 13.31
CA GLY A 119 -13.68 -6.03 13.90
C GLY A 119 -12.19 -5.88 13.60
N ILE A 120 -11.72 -4.66 13.42
CA ILE A 120 -10.32 -4.31 13.17
C ILE A 120 -9.48 -4.58 14.43
N ASP A 121 -8.32 -5.17 14.24
CA ASP A 121 -7.30 -5.27 15.28
C ASP A 121 -6.41 -4.01 15.25
N PRO A 122 -6.51 -3.10 16.25
CA PRO A 122 -5.75 -1.86 16.25
C PRO A 122 -4.24 -2.04 16.43
N ASP A 123 -3.79 -3.22 16.86
CA ASP A 123 -2.38 -3.57 17.05
C ASP A 123 -1.79 -4.35 15.86
N ASN A 124 -2.64 -4.70 14.88
CA ASN A 124 -2.27 -5.43 13.66
C ASN A 124 -2.75 -4.70 12.40
N ILE A 125 -2.40 -3.41 12.26
CA ILE A 125 -2.66 -2.60 11.06
C ILE A 125 -1.41 -2.61 10.17
N PHE A 126 -1.56 -3.02 8.92
CA PHE A 126 -0.50 -3.11 7.92
C PHE A 126 -0.76 -2.15 6.76
N PHE A 127 0.31 -1.62 6.20
CA PHE A 127 0.28 -0.95 4.91
C PHE A 127 0.78 -1.89 3.80
N VAL A 128 0.12 -1.88 2.65
CA VAL A 128 0.56 -2.56 1.43
C VAL A 128 0.39 -1.60 0.25
N GLY A 129 1.46 -1.33 -0.48
CA GLY A 129 1.42 -0.41 -1.61
C GLY A 129 2.19 -0.92 -2.82
N HIS A 130 1.69 -0.61 -4.03
CA HIS A 130 2.32 -0.96 -5.29
C HIS A 130 2.83 0.29 -6.02
N SER A 131 4.03 0.21 -6.60
CA SER A 131 4.60 1.30 -7.39
C SER A 131 4.71 2.60 -6.57
N MET A 132 4.12 3.70 -7.01
CA MET A 132 4.01 4.96 -6.25
C MET A 132 3.30 4.76 -4.90
N GLY A 133 2.34 3.84 -4.82
CA GLY A 133 1.73 3.42 -3.54
C GLY A 133 2.75 2.76 -2.61
N GLY A 134 3.74 2.03 -3.15
CA GLY A 134 4.84 1.45 -2.37
C GLY A 134 5.70 2.53 -1.70
N GLN A 135 6.07 3.59 -2.43
CA GLN A 135 6.71 4.76 -1.84
C GLN A 135 5.85 5.40 -0.76
N SER A 136 4.56 5.58 -1.06
CA SER A 136 3.64 6.29 -0.17
C SER A 136 3.44 5.58 1.17
N VAL A 137 3.31 4.24 1.16
CA VAL A 137 3.18 3.45 2.41
C VAL A 137 4.44 3.48 3.26
N LEU A 138 5.63 3.46 2.64
CA LEU A 138 6.90 3.60 3.36
C LEU A 138 7.00 4.98 4.02
N ASN A 139 6.65 6.04 3.28
CA ASN A 139 6.64 7.40 3.80
C ASN A 139 5.58 7.65 4.87
N ALA A 140 4.44 6.94 4.84
CA ALA A 140 3.41 7.05 5.88
C ALA A 140 3.77 6.24 7.14
N ALA A 141 4.38 5.07 6.98
CA ALA A 141 4.72 4.19 8.11
C ALA A 141 5.66 4.86 9.11
N LYS A 142 6.65 5.60 8.65
CA LYS A 142 7.61 6.32 9.52
C LYS A 142 6.98 7.34 10.47
N GLU A 143 5.78 7.82 10.16
CA GLU A 143 5.05 8.82 10.95
C GLU A 143 4.11 8.19 12.00
N LEU A 144 4.00 6.84 12.01
CA LEU A 144 3.00 6.11 12.78
C LEU A 144 3.61 4.93 13.54
N ASP A 145 3.76 5.07 14.84
CA ASP A 145 4.33 4.07 15.76
C ASP A 145 3.49 2.79 15.90
N PHE A 146 2.22 2.84 15.52
CA PHE A 146 1.27 1.74 15.65
C PHE A 146 1.13 0.87 14.38
N ILE A 147 1.77 1.22 13.27
CA ILE A 147 1.76 0.38 12.07
C ILE A 147 2.58 -0.87 12.32
N ARG A 148 1.92 -2.03 12.21
CA ARG A 148 2.53 -3.32 12.51
C ARG A 148 3.58 -3.75 11.50
N GLY A 149 3.45 -3.31 10.27
CA GLY A 149 4.40 -3.58 9.21
C GLY A 149 3.98 -2.95 7.89
N VAL A 150 4.94 -2.82 6.97
CA VAL A 150 4.74 -2.18 5.67
C VAL A 150 5.31 -3.03 4.53
N ALA A 151 4.50 -3.29 3.50
CA ALA A 151 4.90 -4.02 2.30
C ALA A 151 4.89 -3.10 1.07
N ALA A 152 6.04 -2.97 0.42
CA ALA A 152 6.22 -2.20 -0.80
C ALA A 152 6.47 -3.14 -1.99
N LEU A 153 5.58 -3.08 -2.96
CA LEU A 153 5.52 -3.98 -4.12
C LEU A 153 5.97 -3.19 -5.36
N ALA A 154 7.12 -3.54 -5.94
CA ALA A 154 7.72 -2.83 -7.08
C ALA A 154 7.68 -1.30 -6.87
N ALA A 155 8.11 -0.83 -5.70
CA ALA A 155 7.98 0.58 -5.33
C ALA A 155 8.73 1.49 -6.30
N TYR A 156 8.07 2.58 -6.70
CA TYR A 156 8.69 3.64 -7.48
C TYR A 156 9.13 4.76 -6.53
N ASP A 157 10.42 5.07 -6.51
CA ASP A 157 10.99 6.12 -5.67
C ASP A 157 11.22 7.41 -6.46
N ILE A 158 10.47 8.47 -6.14
CA ILE A 158 10.62 9.79 -6.76
C ILE A 158 12.03 10.35 -6.50
N GLY A 159 12.56 10.22 -5.28
CA GLY A 159 13.91 10.66 -4.97
C GLY A 159 14.95 9.98 -5.86
N ALA A 160 14.85 8.67 -6.01
CA ALA A 160 15.72 7.90 -6.90
C ALA A 160 15.54 8.28 -8.38
N ALA A 161 14.34 8.61 -8.82
CA ALA A 161 14.12 9.07 -10.20
C ALA A 161 14.94 10.33 -10.51
N PHE A 162 15.01 11.28 -9.59
CA PHE A 162 15.87 12.47 -9.74
C PHE A 162 17.36 12.12 -9.61
N LEU A 163 17.73 11.24 -8.69
CA LEU A 163 19.11 10.81 -8.49
C LEU A 163 19.68 10.10 -9.74
N HIS A 164 18.86 9.35 -10.45
CA HIS A 164 19.25 8.55 -11.61
C HIS A 164 18.90 9.17 -12.96
N ASN A 165 18.61 10.48 -13.02
CA ASN A 165 18.29 11.28 -14.21
C ASN A 165 17.11 10.69 -15.01
N MET A 166 16.05 10.25 -14.30
CA MET A 166 14.79 9.72 -14.89
C MET A 166 13.67 10.78 -14.89
N GLU A 167 14.00 12.07 -14.78
CA GLU A 167 13.03 13.16 -14.67
C GLU A 167 12.15 13.29 -15.91
N LYS A 168 12.71 12.99 -17.09
CA LYS A 168 11.96 13.04 -18.34
C LYS A 168 10.89 11.95 -18.40
N GLU A 169 11.26 10.76 -17.99
CA GLU A 169 10.36 9.60 -17.89
C GLU A 169 9.26 9.87 -16.86
N LEU A 170 9.60 10.43 -15.70
CA LEU A 170 8.64 10.83 -14.69
C LEU A 170 7.66 11.89 -15.22
N PHE A 171 8.16 12.95 -15.86
CA PHE A 171 7.29 13.98 -16.46
C PHE A 171 6.37 13.41 -17.54
N LEU A 172 6.91 12.60 -18.44
CA LEU A 172 6.14 11.96 -19.51
C LEU A 172 5.04 11.04 -18.93
N MET A 173 5.36 10.26 -17.90
CA MET A 173 4.38 9.42 -17.21
C MET A 173 3.24 10.27 -16.61
N ILE A 174 3.58 11.38 -15.93
CA ILE A 174 2.58 12.29 -15.37
C ILE A 174 1.70 12.88 -16.47
N GLU A 175 2.28 13.33 -17.57
CA GLU A 175 1.57 13.98 -18.69
C GLU A 175 0.66 13.00 -19.44
N THR A 176 1.12 11.77 -19.70
CA THR A 176 0.39 10.80 -20.52
C THR A 176 -0.58 9.94 -19.76
N GLU A 177 -0.19 9.46 -18.57
CA GLU A 177 -0.99 8.54 -17.77
C GLU A 177 -1.85 9.25 -16.72
N GLY A 178 -1.43 10.43 -16.25
CA GLY A 178 -2.14 11.19 -15.22
C GLY A 178 -3.45 11.86 -15.68
N GLN A 179 -3.84 11.74 -16.96
CA GLN A 179 -5.04 12.42 -17.49
C GLN A 179 -6.36 11.96 -16.84
N CYS A 180 -6.39 10.80 -16.21
CA CYS A 180 -7.54 10.32 -15.46
C CYS A 180 -7.60 10.84 -14.01
N LEU A 181 -6.57 11.55 -13.57
CA LEU A 181 -6.49 12.16 -12.24
C LEU A 181 -6.92 13.62 -12.29
N LYS A 182 -7.49 14.10 -11.20
CA LYS A 182 -7.83 15.51 -11.04
C LYS A 182 -6.57 16.29 -10.66
N MET A 183 -5.87 16.79 -11.64
CA MET A 183 -4.69 17.64 -11.52
C MET A 183 -5.01 19.03 -12.07
N ASN A 184 -4.37 20.10 -11.56
CA ASN A 184 -4.44 21.41 -12.20
C ASN A 184 -3.62 21.39 -13.52
N SER A 185 -2.43 20.76 -13.47
CA SER A 185 -1.60 20.48 -14.64
C SER A 185 -0.58 19.38 -14.35
N ALA A 186 -0.06 18.72 -15.40
CA ALA A 186 1.06 17.80 -15.26
C ALA A 186 2.34 18.50 -14.75
N ALA A 187 2.53 19.76 -15.14
CA ALA A 187 3.66 20.57 -14.69
C ALA A 187 3.63 20.79 -13.17
N GLU A 188 2.47 21.11 -12.58
CA GLU A 188 2.33 21.28 -11.12
C GLU A 188 2.66 20.00 -10.37
N VAL A 189 2.16 18.85 -10.84
CA VAL A 189 2.45 17.56 -10.19
C VAL A 189 3.93 17.19 -10.29
N TYR A 190 4.56 17.50 -11.43
CA TYR A 190 6.00 17.31 -11.60
C TYR A 190 6.81 18.26 -10.72
N GLU A 191 6.44 19.54 -10.63
CA GLU A 191 7.09 20.51 -9.75
C GLU A 191 6.95 20.11 -8.29
N ASN A 192 5.79 19.60 -7.87
CA ASN A 192 5.61 19.01 -6.55
C ASN A 192 6.57 17.84 -6.31
N ALA A 193 6.71 16.92 -7.27
CA ALA A 193 7.68 15.83 -7.17
C ALA A 193 9.13 16.33 -7.04
N ARG A 194 9.51 17.31 -7.88
CA ARG A 194 10.87 17.89 -7.88
C ARG A 194 11.19 18.61 -6.58
N ASP A 195 10.28 19.48 -6.11
CA ASP A 195 10.53 20.35 -4.97
C ASP A 195 10.55 19.57 -3.64
N TYR A 196 9.80 18.46 -3.58
CA TYR A 196 9.73 17.57 -2.42
C TYR A 196 10.46 16.23 -2.60
N ARG A 197 11.36 16.10 -3.60
CA ARG A 197 12.06 14.85 -3.92
C ARG A 197 12.82 14.23 -2.73
N GLU A 198 13.39 15.08 -1.86
CA GLU A 198 14.12 14.62 -0.67
C GLU A 198 13.16 14.02 0.39
N GLU A 199 12.00 14.64 0.57
CA GLU A 199 10.98 14.16 1.51
C GLU A 199 10.28 12.91 0.98
N LEU A 200 10.01 12.87 -0.33
CA LEU A 200 9.36 11.75 -1.01
C LEU A 200 10.29 10.55 -1.17
N GLY A 201 11.61 10.76 -1.28
CA GLY A 201 12.59 9.71 -1.48
C GLY A 201 12.62 8.70 -0.33
N ILE A 202 12.38 7.41 -0.65
CA ILE A 202 12.31 6.35 0.36
C ILE A 202 13.68 6.01 0.94
N LEU A 203 14.76 6.17 0.17
CA LEU A 203 16.11 5.95 0.65
C LEU A 203 16.46 6.86 1.83
N ASN A 204 16.00 8.11 1.81
CA ASN A 204 16.27 9.09 2.86
C ASN A 204 15.56 8.79 4.19
N GLN A 205 14.67 7.77 4.21
CA GLN A 205 13.82 7.43 5.36
C GLN A 205 14.27 6.13 6.07
N TYR A 206 15.40 5.55 5.69
CA TYR A 206 15.82 4.21 6.13
C TYR A 206 15.94 4.07 7.64
N GLU A 207 16.39 5.11 8.36
CA GLU A 207 16.54 5.06 9.82
C GLU A 207 15.19 4.91 10.53
N SER A 208 14.20 5.73 10.15
CA SER A 208 12.86 5.65 10.72
C SER A 208 12.13 4.35 10.32
N LEU A 209 12.38 3.83 9.11
CA LEU A 209 11.81 2.57 8.65
C LEU A 209 12.41 1.35 9.34
N ALA A 210 13.62 1.46 9.89
CA ALA A 210 14.29 0.36 10.58
C ALA A 210 13.55 -0.13 11.84
N GLU A 211 12.64 0.66 12.39
CA GLU A 211 11.80 0.30 13.53
C GLU A 211 10.59 -0.57 13.15
N HIS A 212 10.25 -0.64 11.86
CA HIS A 212 9.11 -1.40 11.36
C HIS A 212 9.54 -2.69 10.65
N PRO A 213 8.76 -3.79 10.78
CA PRO A 213 8.85 -4.89 9.83
C PRO A 213 8.55 -4.40 8.41
N VAL A 214 9.50 -4.59 7.49
CA VAL A 214 9.38 -4.17 6.10
C VAL A 214 9.43 -5.38 5.17
N LEU A 215 8.50 -5.46 4.22
CA LEU A 215 8.55 -6.37 3.08
C LEU A 215 8.80 -5.57 1.80
N LEU A 216 9.89 -5.86 1.11
CA LEU A 216 10.17 -5.34 -0.22
C LEU A 216 9.99 -6.48 -1.25
N VAL A 217 9.10 -6.28 -2.23
CA VAL A 217 8.87 -7.26 -3.30
C VAL A 217 9.28 -6.66 -4.64
N GLU A 218 10.35 -7.20 -5.20
CA GLU A 218 10.86 -6.85 -6.51
C GLU A 218 10.11 -7.59 -7.61
N ALA A 219 9.88 -6.91 -8.74
CA ALA A 219 9.55 -7.52 -10.02
C ALA A 219 10.80 -7.49 -10.90
N SER A 220 11.49 -8.65 -11.06
CA SER A 220 12.85 -8.68 -11.64
C SER A 220 12.97 -8.29 -13.12
N LEU A 221 11.83 -8.15 -13.82
CA LEU A 221 11.79 -7.71 -15.22
C LEU A 221 11.15 -6.30 -15.33
N ASP A 222 11.13 -5.57 -14.24
CA ASP A 222 10.55 -4.25 -14.15
C ASP A 222 11.40 -3.19 -14.86
N ARG A 223 10.78 -2.47 -15.79
CA ARG A 223 11.42 -1.37 -16.51
C ARG A 223 10.85 0.00 -16.10
N VAL A 224 9.78 0.01 -15.32
CA VAL A 224 9.15 1.22 -14.79
C VAL A 224 9.85 1.61 -13.49
N ALA A 225 9.99 0.65 -12.58
CA ALA A 225 10.66 0.82 -11.30
C ALA A 225 11.79 -0.23 -11.14
N PRO A 226 12.93 -0.10 -11.86
CA PRO A 226 14.06 -1.02 -11.77
C PRO A 226 14.56 -1.11 -10.33
N ALA A 227 14.61 -2.32 -9.76
CA ALA A 227 14.88 -2.52 -8.34
C ALA A 227 16.25 -2.01 -7.92
N ASP A 228 17.26 -2.16 -8.79
CA ASP A 228 18.63 -1.69 -8.59
C ASP A 228 18.72 -0.18 -8.33
N LYS A 229 17.75 0.60 -8.81
CA LYS A 229 17.66 2.04 -8.61
C LYS A 229 16.67 2.44 -7.52
N MET A 230 15.56 1.71 -7.42
CA MET A 230 14.39 2.12 -6.64
C MET A 230 14.34 1.53 -5.23
N MET A 231 14.60 0.22 -5.07
CA MET A 231 14.41 -0.47 -3.78
C MET A 231 15.67 -1.07 -3.18
N ASP A 232 16.61 -1.53 -4.00
CA ASP A 232 17.84 -2.19 -3.52
C ASP A 232 18.68 -1.28 -2.62
N PRO A 233 18.83 0.04 -2.91
CA PRO A 233 19.55 0.94 -2.02
C PRO A 233 18.92 1.02 -0.62
N LEU A 234 17.60 1.05 -0.54
CA LEU A 234 16.89 1.02 0.75
C LEU A 234 17.10 -0.31 1.47
N TRP A 235 16.97 -1.44 0.75
CA TRP A 235 17.18 -2.76 1.33
C TRP A 235 18.57 -2.92 1.93
N GLU A 236 19.63 -2.48 1.20
CA GLU A 236 21.00 -2.54 1.72
C GLU A 236 21.16 -1.70 3.00
N LYS A 237 20.58 -0.50 3.05
CA LYS A 237 20.59 0.34 4.25
C LYS A 237 19.88 -0.31 5.43
N LEU A 238 18.70 -0.88 5.22
CA LEU A 238 17.95 -1.57 6.28
C LEU A 238 18.72 -2.81 6.79
N LYS A 239 19.42 -3.53 5.92
CA LYS A 239 20.29 -4.64 6.32
C LYS A 239 21.47 -4.18 7.17
N GLU A 240 22.14 -3.09 6.80
CA GLU A 240 23.23 -2.50 7.57
C GLU A 240 22.81 -2.18 9.01
N LEU A 241 21.55 -1.76 9.20
CA LEU A 241 20.96 -1.49 10.52
C LEU A 241 20.43 -2.73 11.24
N SER A 242 20.51 -3.92 10.63
CA SER A 242 19.86 -5.15 11.15
C SER A 242 18.36 -4.99 11.36
N ALA A 243 17.71 -4.16 10.56
CA ALA A 243 16.28 -3.94 10.59
C ALA A 243 15.48 -5.23 10.23
N PRO A 244 14.24 -5.37 10.67
CA PRO A 244 13.39 -6.53 10.36
C PRO A 244 12.86 -6.47 8.92
N VAL A 245 13.76 -6.48 7.93
CA VAL A 245 13.44 -6.40 6.51
C VAL A 245 13.41 -7.79 5.86
N THR A 246 12.39 -8.03 5.04
CA THR A 246 12.25 -9.19 4.17
C THR A 246 12.29 -8.72 2.72
N TYR A 247 13.17 -9.30 1.90
CA TYR A 247 13.25 -9.03 0.47
C TYR A 247 12.84 -10.27 -0.34
N LYS A 248 12.01 -10.08 -1.36
CA LYS A 248 11.53 -11.14 -2.25
C LYS A 248 11.59 -10.68 -3.70
N ALA A 249 12.28 -11.45 -4.55
CA ALA A 249 12.28 -11.25 -5.99
C ALA A 249 11.26 -12.18 -6.66
N ILE A 250 10.41 -11.60 -7.52
CA ILE A 250 9.46 -12.33 -8.35
C ILE A 250 9.80 -12.03 -9.81
N VAL A 251 10.04 -13.08 -10.60
CA VAL A 251 10.29 -12.93 -12.05
C VAL A 251 9.00 -12.50 -12.73
N SER A 252 8.83 -11.21 -12.89
CA SER A 252 7.64 -10.56 -13.46
C SER A 252 7.95 -9.14 -13.90
N THR A 253 7.03 -8.54 -14.65
CA THR A 253 7.02 -7.11 -14.98
C THR A 253 6.36 -6.30 -13.86
N HIS A 254 6.39 -4.97 -13.96
CA HIS A 254 5.92 -4.00 -12.95
C HIS A 254 4.57 -4.34 -12.27
N SER A 255 3.57 -4.75 -13.04
CA SER A 255 2.23 -5.07 -12.52
C SER A 255 2.09 -6.47 -11.91
N PHE A 256 3.13 -7.30 -11.96
CA PHE A 256 3.09 -8.72 -11.58
C PHE A 256 2.01 -9.54 -12.31
N ALA A 257 1.56 -9.12 -13.50
CA ALA A 257 0.39 -9.68 -14.18
C ALA A 257 0.43 -11.21 -14.32
N GLY A 258 1.58 -11.81 -14.63
CA GLY A 258 1.75 -13.27 -14.75
C GLY A 258 2.03 -13.99 -13.43
N GLN A 259 2.13 -13.30 -12.29
CA GLN A 259 2.57 -13.85 -11.00
C GLN A 259 1.69 -13.36 -9.82
N ARG A 260 0.46 -12.94 -10.08
CA ARG A 260 -0.44 -12.38 -9.06
C ARG A 260 -0.71 -13.34 -7.89
N MET A 261 -0.88 -14.63 -8.17
CA MET A 261 -1.06 -15.64 -7.10
C MET A 261 0.19 -15.78 -6.21
N LYS A 262 1.38 -15.75 -6.81
CA LYS A 262 2.64 -15.79 -6.06
C LYS A 262 2.82 -14.54 -5.22
N LEU A 263 2.47 -13.38 -5.76
CA LEU A 263 2.48 -12.10 -5.04
C LEU A 263 1.55 -12.16 -3.83
N ALA A 264 0.29 -12.56 -4.02
CA ALA A 264 -0.71 -12.68 -2.96
C ALA A 264 -0.25 -13.62 -1.84
N LYS A 265 0.31 -14.78 -2.21
CA LYS A 265 0.89 -15.72 -1.25
C LYS A 265 2.04 -15.09 -0.46
N THR A 266 2.97 -14.41 -1.14
CA THR A 266 4.13 -13.77 -0.50
C THR A 266 3.70 -12.73 0.53
N VAL A 267 2.74 -11.87 0.18
CA VAL A 267 2.22 -10.84 1.09
C VAL A 267 1.46 -11.45 2.25
N ALA A 268 0.57 -12.42 2.00
CA ALA A 268 -0.23 -13.07 3.04
C ALA A 268 0.64 -13.82 4.06
N GLU A 269 1.61 -14.62 3.60
CA GLU A 269 2.55 -15.34 4.49
C GLU A 269 3.39 -14.37 5.34
N TRP A 270 3.77 -13.23 4.77
CA TRP A 270 4.52 -12.22 5.51
C TRP A 270 3.65 -11.54 6.57
N ILE A 271 2.41 -11.18 6.26
CA ILE A 271 1.46 -10.60 7.22
C ILE A 271 1.18 -11.60 8.35
N GLU A 272 0.86 -12.87 8.03
CA GLU A 272 0.61 -13.92 9.03
C GLU A 272 1.79 -14.09 10.01
N LYS A 273 3.02 -14.11 9.49
CA LYS A 273 4.24 -14.21 10.30
C LYS A 273 4.51 -12.98 11.16
N THR A 274 4.10 -11.80 10.68
CA THR A 274 4.41 -10.51 11.31
C THR A 274 3.34 -10.09 12.31
N ALA A 275 2.09 -10.51 12.12
CA ALA A 275 0.99 -10.23 13.01
C ALA A 275 1.25 -10.80 14.42
N ARG A 276 0.78 -10.07 15.46
CA ARG A 276 0.79 -10.54 16.84
C ARG A 276 -0.59 -11.10 17.14
N PHE A 277 -0.65 -12.41 17.38
CA PHE A 277 -1.85 -13.05 17.89
C PHE A 277 -1.62 -13.34 19.37
N PHE A 278 -2.49 -12.80 20.22
CA PHE A 278 -2.50 -13.04 21.67
C PHE A 278 -3.45 -14.17 22.03
#